data_2694cd1ccf15610c71f4758521e2f321
#
_entry.id   2694cd1ccf15610c71f4758521e2f321
#
_cell.length_a   1.000
_cell.length_b   1.000
_cell.length_c   1.000
_cell.angle_alpha   90.00
_cell.angle_beta   90.00
_cell.angle_gamma   90.00
#
_symmetry.space_group_name_H-M   'P 1'
#
loop_
_entity.id
_entity.type
_entity.pdbx_description
1 polymer ?
#
loop_
_entity_poly.entity_id
_entity_poly.type
_entity_poly.pdbx_seq_one_letter_code
_entity_poly.pdbx_strand_id
1 'polypeptide(L)'
;ADCFFSEMRYGSSAGAPEFYIRPKGRAYVSGGSDDAPVPELADDVTFDPRRTAELQKQLAVLSPEYLDVNRGAELLAEQACYLPISPRTAAPILGGSAEQGIYVAAGHAVWGISNSLGTGKVMSELLLDGKAHSASIQQLRP
;
A
#
# COMPACT_ATOMS: atom_id res chain seq x y z
N ALA A 1 10.91 -14.94 -3.35
CA ALA A 1 10.12 -14.21 -4.36
C ALA A 1 10.93 -12.97 -4.74
N ASP A 2 11.32 -12.88 -5.98
CA ASP A 2 12.08 -11.76 -6.48
C ASP A 2 11.12 -10.59 -6.72
N CYS A 3 11.48 -9.41 -6.26
CA CYS A 3 10.75 -8.18 -6.48
C CYS A 3 11.50 -7.39 -7.55
N PHE A 4 10.84 -7.03 -8.63
CA PHE A 4 11.43 -6.21 -9.69
C PHE A 4 10.86 -4.80 -9.60
N PHE A 5 11.74 -3.83 -9.47
CA PHE A 5 11.41 -2.43 -9.65
C PHE A 5 11.84 -2.01 -11.05
N SER A 6 10.93 -1.51 -11.86
CA SER A 6 11.27 -0.95 -13.16
C SER A 6 10.85 0.52 -13.25
N GLU A 7 11.73 1.37 -13.73
CA GLU A 7 11.42 2.75 -14.07
C GLU A 7 10.83 2.85 -15.48
N MET A 8 9.70 2.20 -15.72
CA MET A 8 8.98 2.40 -16.98
C MET A 8 8.09 3.62 -16.86
N ARG A 9 8.42 4.66 -17.60
CA ARG A 9 7.55 5.84 -17.78
C ARG A 9 6.59 5.57 -18.94
N TYR A 10 5.35 5.29 -18.60
CA TYR A 10 4.26 5.22 -19.57
C TYR A 10 3.16 6.19 -19.14
N GLY A 11 3.01 7.29 -19.88
CA GLY A 11 2.04 8.34 -19.53
C GLY A 11 2.51 9.28 -18.41
N SER A 12 1.75 10.35 -18.19
CA SER A 12 2.15 11.49 -17.37
C SER A 12 1.78 11.40 -15.89
N SER A 13 1.22 10.30 -15.38
CA SER A 13 0.63 10.30 -14.03
C SER A 13 0.74 9.01 -13.21
N ALA A 14 1.24 7.92 -13.73
CA ALA A 14 1.39 6.69 -12.94
C ALA A 14 2.86 6.49 -12.56
N GLY A 15 3.14 6.27 -11.29
CA GLY A 15 4.42 5.71 -10.85
C GLY A 15 4.67 4.35 -11.52
N ALA A 16 5.93 3.91 -11.55
CA ALA A 16 6.25 2.59 -12.09
C ALA A 16 5.44 1.51 -11.36
N PRO A 17 4.84 0.56 -12.08
CA PRO A 17 4.10 -0.52 -11.43
C PRO A 17 5.06 -1.44 -10.66
N GLU A 18 4.59 -1.94 -9.54
CA GLU A 18 5.30 -2.93 -8.74
C GLU A 18 4.80 -4.33 -9.07
N PHE A 19 5.73 -5.28 -9.21
CA PHE A 19 5.42 -6.65 -9.59
C PHE A 19 5.86 -7.63 -8.51
N TYR A 20 4.97 -8.54 -8.17
CA TYR A 20 5.23 -9.60 -7.23
C TYR A 20 4.91 -10.95 -7.86
N ILE A 21 5.93 -11.72 -8.18
CA ILE A 21 5.74 -13.08 -8.70
C ILE A 21 5.20 -13.96 -7.58
N ARG A 22 4.16 -14.72 -7.89
CA ARG A 22 3.50 -15.64 -6.97
C ARG A 22 3.62 -17.08 -7.48
N PRO A 23 3.49 -18.08 -6.59
CA PRO A 23 3.44 -19.48 -7.00
C PRO A 23 2.36 -19.74 -8.06
N LYS A 24 2.52 -20.82 -8.82
CA LYS A 24 1.60 -21.30 -9.85
C LYS A 24 1.43 -20.35 -11.04
N GLY A 25 2.51 -19.67 -11.45
CA GLY A 25 2.50 -18.82 -12.65
C GLY A 25 1.61 -17.58 -12.51
N ARG A 26 1.40 -17.08 -11.29
CA ARG A 26 0.63 -15.85 -11.05
C ARG A 26 1.54 -14.67 -10.81
N ALA A 27 1.08 -13.47 -11.17
CA ALA A 27 1.71 -12.22 -10.81
C ALA A 27 0.68 -11.31 -10.10
N TYR A 28 1.08 -10.68 -9.02
CA TYR A 28 0.36 -9.56 -8.43
C TYR A 28 0.99 -8.27 -8.92
N VAL A 29 0.16 -7.33 -9.34
CA VAL A 29 0.63 -6.05 -9.87
C VAL A 29 -0.06 -4.93 -9.12
N SER A 30 0.70 -3.96 -8.71
CA SER A 30 0.23 -2.78 -8.02
C SER A 30 0.73 -1.53 -8.74
N GLY A 31 -0.11 -0.53 -8.87
CA GLY A 31 0.27 0.76 -9.45
C GLY A 31 -0.95 1.63 -9.74
N GLY A 32 -0.67 2.89 -10.03
CA GLY A 32 -1.69 3.90 -10.21
C GLY A 32 -2.30 4.37 -8.90
N SER A 33 -2.60 5.65 -8.80
CA SER A 33 -3.35 6.24 -7.69
C SER A 33 -4.27 7.33 -8.21
N ASP A 34 -5.40 7.48 -7.58
CA ASP A 34 -6.37 8.54 -7.84
C ASP A 34 -6.83 9.14 -6.52
N ASP A 35 -7.21 10.41 -6.58
CA ASP A 35 -7.96 11.05 -5.51
C ASP A 35 -9.44 10.68 -5.67
N ALA A 36 -9.95 9.90 -4.74
CA ALA A 36 -11.34 9.52 -4.70
C ALA A 36 -11.93 9.76 -3.30
N PRO A 37 -13.22 10.15 -3.21
CA PRO A 37 -13.90 10.26 -1.93
C PRO A 37 -13.90 8.92 -1.18
N VAL A 38 -13.63 8.95 0.11
CA VAL A 38 -13.70 7.74 0.96
C VAL A 38 -15.17 7.42 1.19
N PRO A 39 -15.65 6.22 0.83
CA PRO A 39 -17.03 5.82 1.08
C PRO A 39 -17.26 5.55 2.58
N GLU A 40 -18.52 5.55 3.00
CA GLU A 40 -18.88 5.21 4.38
C GLU A 40 -18.62 3.74 4.72
N LEU A 41 -18.85 2.85 3.77
CA LEU A 41 -18.69 1.41 3.96
C LEU A 41 -17.52 0.88 3.12
N ALA A 42 -16.79 -0.08 3.68
CA ALA A 42 -15.68 -0.72 3.00
C ALA A 42 -16.11 -1.45 1.71
N ASP A 43 -17.32 -1.97 1.69
CA ASP A 43 -17.89 -2.68 0.53
C ASP A 43 -18.18 -1.75 -0.66
N ASP A 44 -18.25 -0.44 -0.41
CA ASP A 44 -18.47 0.57 -1.45
C ASP A 44 -17.16 1.05 -2.09
N VAL A 45 -16.02 0.50 -1.68
CA VAL A 45 -14.72 0.81 -2.31
C VAL A 45 -14.72 0.25 -3.73
N THR A 46 -14.59 1.13 -4.70
CA THR A 46 -14.54 0.77 -6.13
C THR A 46 -13.16 1.05 -6.70
N PHE A 47 -12.85 0.48 -7.85
CA PHE A 47 -11.66 0.80 -8.63
C PHE A 47 -12.06 1.52 -9.94
N ASP A 48 -11.15 2.30 -10.49
CA ASP A 48 -11.34 2.91 -11.81
C ASP A 48 -10.86 1.92 -12.89
N PRO A 49 -11.76 1.41 -13.75
CA PRO A 49 -11.38 0.46 -14.82
C PRO A 49 -10.34 1.03 -15.79
N ARG A 50 -10.28 2.36 -15.95
CA ARG A 50 -9.28 3.01 -16.81
C ARG A 50 -7.87 2.79 -16.26
N ARG A 51 -7.71 2.80 -14.94
CA ARG A 51 -6.41 2.55 -14.27
C ARG A 51 -5.97 1.11 -14.44
N THR A 52 -6.88 0.18 -14.29
CA THR A 52 -6.58 -1.24 -14.56
C THR A 52 -6.18 -1.45 -16.01
N ALA A 53 -6.90 -0.85 -16.96
CA ALA A 53 -6.55 -0.96 -18.38
C ALA A 53 -5.17 -0.34 -18.69
N GLU A 54 -4.77 0.72 -18.00
CA GLU A 54 -3.43 1.30 -18.13
C GLU A 54 -2.35 0.37 -17.57
N LEU A 55 -2.57 -0.22 -16.40
CA LEU A 55 -1.68 -1.25 -15.85
C LEU A 55 -1.53 -2.45 -16.79
N GLN A 56 -2.61 -2.93 -17.38
CA GLN A 56 -2.57 -4.03 -18.34
C GLN A 56 -1.72 -3.69 -19.57
N LYS A 57 -1.79 -2.47 -20.10
CA LYS A 57 -0.91 -2.03 -21.20
C LYS A 57 0.56 -2.04 -20.79
N GLN A 58 0.87 -1.58 -19.59
CA GLN A 58 2.25 -1.61 -19.07
C GLN A 58 2.75 -3.04 -18.89
N LEU A 59 1.90 -3.95 -18.42
CA LEU A 59 2.17 -5.37 -18.29
C LEU A 59 2.48 -6.03 -19.64
N ALA A 60 1.69 -5.73 -20.65
CA ALA A 60 1.90 -6.25 -22.02
C ALA A 60 3.22 -5.79 -22.61
N VAL A 61 3.71 -4.60 -22.27
CA VAL A 61 5.04 -4.11 -22.69
C VAL A 61 6.15 -4.80 -21.90
N LEU A 62 5.96 -5.00 -20.59
CA LEU A 62 6.98 -5.62 -19.74
C LEU A 62 7.22 -7.09 -20.09
N SER A 63 6.17 -7.84 -20.30
CA SER A 63 6.24 -9.25 -20.64
C SER A 63 5.06 -9.66 -21.53
N PRO A 64 5.21 -9.46 -22.86
CA PRO A 64 4.14 -9.79 -23.81
C PRO A 64 3.73 -11.26 -23.82
N GLU A 65 4.65 -12.15 -23.45
CA GLU A 65 4.42 -13.59 -23.45
C GLU A 65 3.59 -14.06 -22.25
N TYR A 66 3.82 -13.45 -21.05
CA TYR A 66 3.26 -13.97 -19.82
C TYR A 66 2.20 -13.06 -19.17
N LEU A 67 2.18 -11.77 -19.50
CA LEU A 67 1.36 -10.78 -18.81
C LEU A 67 0.39 -10.02 -19.73
N ASP A 68 0.39 -10.30 -21.03
CA ASP A 68 -0.54 -9.68 -21.97
C ASP A 68 -1.85 -10.46 -22.03
N VAL A 69 -2.92 -9.87 -21.55
CA VAL A 69 -4.27 -10.47 -21.58
C VAL A 69 -4.76 -10.74 -23.02
N ASN A 70 -4.28 -9.98 -24.02
CA ASN A 70 -4.62 -10.22 -25.43
C ASN A 70 -3.88 -11.42 -26.01
N ARG A 71 -2.87 -11.95 -25.30
CA ARG A 71 -2.08 -13.11 -25.70
C ARG A 71 -2.30 -14.34 -24.84
N GLY A 72 -3.30 -14.29 -23.96
CA GLY A 72 -3.75 -15.45 -23.19
C GLY A 72 -3.42 -15.40 -21.70
N ALA A 73 -2.87 -14.28 -21.19
CA ALA A 73 -2.83 -14.07 -19.75
C ALA A 73 -4.26 -13.87 -19.21
N GLU A 74 -4.57 -14.49 -18.09
CA GLU A 74 -5.87 -14.38 -17.45
C GLU A 74 -5.83 -13.32 -16.35
N LEU A 75 -6.76 -12.38 -16.39
CA LEU A 75 -7.00 -11.42 -15.32
C LEU A 75 -7.84 -12.07 -14.23
N LEU A 76 -7.26 -12.38 -13.10
CA LEU A 76 -7.91 -13.12 -12.02
C LEU A 76 -8.71 -12.23 -11.08
N ALA A 77 -8.27 -11.02 -10.82
CA ALA A 77 -8.94 -10.07 -9.94
C ALA A 77 -8.47 -8.64 -10.20
N GLU A 78 -9.35 -7.70 -9.94
CA GLU A 78 -9.10 -6.25 -9.92
C GLU A 78 -9.60 -5.70 -8.60
N GLN A 79 -8.79 -4.85 -7.98
CA GLN A 79 -9.16 -4.24 -6.71
C GLN A 79 -8.44 -2.91 -6.49
N ALA A 80 -9.02 -2.07 -5.67
CA ALA A 80 -8.39 -0.87 -5.15
C ALA A 80 -8.53 -0.79 -3.63
N CYS A 81 -7.69 0.02 -3.00
CA CYS A 81 -7.82 0.37 -1.59
C CYS A 81 -7.27 1.77 -1.35
N TYR A 82 -7.63 2.35 -0.22
CA TYR A 82 -7.11 3.65 0.19
C TYR A 82 -5.77 3.53 0.88
N LEU A 83 -4.86 4.48 0.60
CA LEU A 83 -3.61 4.63 1.33
C LEU A 83 -3.83 5.53 2.55
N PRO A 84 -3.58 5.05 3.76
CA PRO A 84 -3.69 5.87 4.97
C PRO A 84 -2.48 6.79 5.09
N ILE A 85 -2.60 8.03 4.67
CA ILE A 85 -1.52 9.03 4.67
C ILE A 85 -1.86 10.14 5.66
N SER A 86 -0.90 10.47 6.55
CA SER A 86 -1.01 11.67 7.38
C SER A 86 -0.84 12.93 6.52
N PRO A 87 -1.82 13.83 6.45
CA PRO A 87 -1.72 15.03 5.62
C PRO A 87 -0.68 16.03 6.14
N ARG A 88 -0.28 15.93 7.42
CA ARG A 88 0.67 16.86 8.06
C ARG A 88 2.12 16.46 7.83
N THR A 89 2.42 15.18 7.92
CA THR A 89 3.82 14.70 8.02
C THR A 89 4.20 13.71 6.94
N ALA A 90 3.22 13.10 6.26
CA ALA A 90 3.39 11.92 5.39
C ALA A 90 4.10 10.73 6.10
N ALA A 91 4.26 10.81 7.42
CA ALA A 91 4.83 9.78 8.28
C ALA A 91 3.75 9.09 9.11
N PRO A 92 3.98 7.88 9.62
CA PRO A 92 3.04 7.22 10.52
C PRO A 92 2.71 8.06 11.75
N ILE A 93 1.51 7.87 12.28
CA ILE A 93 1.07 8.43 13.55
C ILE A 93 1.07 7.31 14.57
N LEU A 94 1.97 7.41 15.55
CA LEU A 94 2.13 6.41 16.61
C LEU A 94 2.08 7.08 17.97
N GLY A 95 1.16 6.69 18.82
CA GLY A 95 1.09 7.27 20.15
C GLY A 95 -0.25 7.13 20.79
N GLY A 96 -0.48 7.88 21.88
CA GLY A 96 -1.73 7.87 22.61
C GLY A 96 -1.55 8.39 24.03
N SER A 97 -2.63 8.34 24.78
CA SER A 97 -2.69 8.76 26.17
C SER A 97 -3.31 7.67 27.04
N ALA A 98 -2.56 7.21 28.02
CA ALA A 98 -3.07 6.26 29.02
C ALA A 98 -4.23 6.86 29.82
N GLU A 99 -4.22 8.17 30.07
CA GLU A 99 -5.29 8.87 30.80
C GLU A 99 -6.60 8.86 30.00
N GLN A 100 -6.52 8.95 28.66
CA GLN A 100 -7.69 8.91 27.79
C GLN A 100 -8.03 7.48 27.36
N GLY A 101 -7.14 6.51 27.58
CA GLY A 101 -7.31 5.13 27.13
C GLY A 101 -7.30 4.97 25.61
N ILE A 102 -6.81 5.98 24.87
CA ILE A 102 -6.82 5.99 23.41
C ILE A 102 -5.40 5.93 22.88
N TYR A 103 -5.17 4.98 21.98
CA TYR A 103 -3.90 4.80 21.29
C TYR A 103 -4.14 4.71 19.78
N VAL A 104 -3.20 5.25 19.00
CA VAL A 104 -3.29 5.32 17.54
C VAL A 104 -2.02 4.72 16.91
N ALA A 105 -2.20 3.89 15.91
CA ALA A 105 -1.15 3.42 15.02
C ALA A 105 -1.72 3.41 13.59
N ALA A 106 -1.45 4.46 12.83
CA ALA A 106 -2.05 4.69 11.51
C ALA A 106 -1.11 5.47 10.59
N GLY A 107 -1.52 5.69 9.34
CA GLY A 107 -0.81 6.58 8.44
C GLY A 107 0.47 6.01 7.84
N HIS A 108 0.62 4.68 7.74
CA HIS A 108 1.82 4.02 7.24
C HIS A 108 1.98 4.04 5.71
N ALA A 109 1.02 4.59 4.99
CA ALA A 109 0.98 4.61 3.52
C ALA A 109 1.28 3.21 2.92
N VAL A 110 2.19 3.12 1.95
CA VAL A 110 2.60 1.86 1.31
C VAL A 110 3.49 0.98 2.19
N TRP A 111 4.02 1.51 3.30
CA TRP A 111 4.99 0.83 4.16
C TRP A 111 4.38 0.05 5.33
N GLY A 112 3.04 -0.05 5.38
CA GLY A 112 2.34 -0.65 6.53
C GLY A 112 2.79 -2.07 6.83
N ILE A 113 2.90 -2.93 5.82
CA ILE A 113 3.34 -4.32 5.99
C ILE A 113 4.80 -4.37 6.48
N SER A 114 5.69 -3.64 5.83
CA SER A 114 7.13 -3.63 6.16
C SER A 114 7.40 -3.11 7.57
N ASN A 115 6.63 -2.12 8.01
CA ASN A 115 6.80 -1.49 9.33
C ASN A 115 5.98 -2.15 10.44
N SER A 116 5.11 -3.12 10.12
CA SER A 116 4.14 -3.68 11.06
C SER A 116 4.77 -4.24 12.33
N LEU A 117 5.86 -5.00 12.21
CA LEU A 117 6.54 -5.61 13.37
C LEU A 117 7.18 -4.56 14.28
N GLY A 118 7.86 -3.56 13.69
CA GLY A 118 8.44 -2.44 14.43
C GLY A 118 7.37 -1.59 15.12
N THR A 119 6.30 -1.28 14.41
CA THR A 119 5.15 -0.57 14.97
C THR A 119 4.52 -1.37 16.12
N GLY A 120 4.27 -2.65 15.92
CA GLY A 120 3.71 -3.52 16.96
C GLY A 120 4.58 -3.57 18.22
N LYS A 121 5.90 -3.68 18.07
CA LYS A 121 6.85 -3.66 19.18
C LYS A 121 6.78 -2.35 19.95
N VAL A 122 6.89 -1.22 19.28
CA VAL A 122 6.87 0.12 19.89
C VAL A 122 5.53 0.41 20.57
N MET A 123 4.42 0.04 19.92
CA MET A 123 3.10 0.25 20.50
C MET A 123 2.83 -0.66 21.69
N SER A 124 3.33 -1.89 21.70
CA SER A 124 3.21 -2.77 22.88
C SER A 124 3.96 -2.20 24.10
N GLU A 125 5.16 -1.68 23.89
CA GLU A 125 5.92 -1.00 24.95
C GLU A 125 5.19 0.24 25.48
N LEU A 126 4.64 1.05 24.58
CA LEU A 126 3.87 2.23 24.96
C LEU A 126 2.63 1.87 25.79
N LEU A 127 1.92 0.80 25.40
CA LEU A 127 0.72 0.33 26.10
C LEU A 127 1.03 -0.28 27.46
N LEU A 128 2.08 -1.09 27.56
CA LEU A 128 2.40 -1.84 28.77
C LEU A 128 3.26 -1.05 29.74
N ASP A 129 4.24 -0.31 29.23
CA ASP A 129 5.25 0.39 30.04
C ASP A 129 5.04 1.91 30.06
N GLY A 130 4.07 2.41 29.29
CA GLY A 130 3.83 3.85 29.13
C GLY A 130 4.89 4.57 28.30
N LYS A 131 5.88 3.87 27.76
CA LYS A 131 7.00 4.44 27.04
C LYS A 131 7.53 3.47 25.99
N ALA A 132 7.79 3.98 24.78
CA ALA A 132 8.52 3.25 23.76
C ALA A 132 10.02 3.21 24.10
N HIS A 133 10.60 2.02 24.13
CA HIS A 133 12.03 1.78 24.45
C HIS A 133 12.84 1.44 23.21
N SER A 134 12.26 0.69 22.28
CA SER A 134 12.95 0.16 21.10
C SER A 134 13.23 1.22 20.03
N ALA A 135 12.44 2.29 19.99
CA ALA A 135 12.64 3.41 19.07
C ALA A 135 12.05 4.71 19.61
N SER A 136 12.59 5.85 19.17
CA SER A 136 12.00 7.15 19.45
C SER A 136 10.82 7.41 18.51
N ILE A 137 9.64 7.62 19.09
CA ILE A 137 8.41 7.97 18.35
C ILE A 137 8.04 9.44 18.51
N GLN A 138 8.94 10.27 18.99
CA GLN A 138 8.65 11.66 19.36
C GLN A 138 8.09 12.48 18.19
N GLN A 139 8.59 12.23 17.00
CA GLN A 139 8.14 12.89 15.76
C GLN A 139 6.89 12.25 15.15
N LEU A 140 6.47 11.08 15.65
CA LEU A 140 5.33 10.32 15.15
C LEU A 140 4.08 10.47 16.01
N ARG A 141 4.16 11.25 17.09
CA ARG A 141 3.03 11.46 17.99
C ARG A 141 1.87 12.22 17.33
N PRO A 142 0.61 11.90 17.70
CA PRO A 142 -0.58 12.60 17.25
C PRO A 142 -0.53 14.10 17.47
#